data_b38bbeb3248ba07e74c953a588acfc10
#
_entry.id   b38bbeb3248ba07e74c953a588acfc10
#
_cell.length_a   1.000
_cell.length_b   1.000
_cell.length_c   1.000
_cell.angle_alpha   90.00
_cell.angle_beta   90.00
_cell.angle_gamma   90.00
#
_symmetry.space_group_name_H-M   'P 1'
#
loop_
_entity.id
_entity.type
_entity.pdbx_description
1 polymer ?
#
loop_
_entity_poly.entity_id
_entity_poly.type
_entity_poly.pdbx_seq_one_letter_code
_entity_poly.pdbx_strand_id
1 'polypeptide(L)' 'MNEVRFTDRELDIMQVLWSRGPSTVAEVRDALTDDLAYNTVLTMLRILEEKGHVSREAAGRAHRYA' A
#
# COMPACT_ATOMS: atom_id res chain seq x y z
N MET A 1 -17.16 -18.34 5.23
CA MET A 1 -16.97 -16.90 5.48
C MET A 1 -15.51 -16.55 5.27
N ASN A 2 -15.27 -15.58 4.41
CA ASN A 2 -13.89 -15.16 4.11
C ASN A 2 -13.46 -14.09 5.11
N GLU A 3 -12.47 -14.44 5.91
CA GLU A 3 -11.83 -13.46 6.76
C GLU A 3 -10.68 -12.82 6.00
N VAL A 4 -10.71 -11.51 5.92
CA VAL A 4 -9.58 -10.76 5.37
C VAL A 4 -8.55 -10.62 6.48
N ARG A 5 -7.40 -11.26 6.31
CA ARG A 5 -6.32 -11.15 7.27
C ARG A 5 -5.14 -10.47 6.63
N PHE A 6 -4.69 -9.43 7.30
CA PHE A 6 -3.47 -8.74 6.91
C PHE A 6 -2.38 -9.09 7.91
N THR A 7 -1.15 -9.20 7.42
CA THR A 7 0.00 -9.17 8.33
C THR A 7 0.07 -7.79 8.97
N ASP A 8 0.81 -7.66 10.06
CA ASP A 8 0.92 -6.37 10.75
C ASP A 8 1.40 -5.29 9.80
N ARG A 9 2.37 -5.60 8.96
CA ARG A 9 2.92 -4.63 8.01
C ARG A 9 1.92 -4.29 6.91
N GLU A 10 1.20 -5.29 6.41
CA GLU A 10 0.15 -5.05 5.43
C GLU A 10 -0.94 -4.15 6.00
N LEU A 11 -1.31 -4.38 7.24
CA LEU A 11 -2.32 -3.56 7.91
C LEU A 11 -1.86 -2.11 8.05
N ASP A 12 -0.59 -1.90 8.39
CA ASP A 12 -0.03 -0.55 8.47
C ASP A 12 -0.21 0.19 7.14
N ILE A 13 0.08 -0.49 6.03
CA ILE A 13 -0.07 0.09 4.69
C ILE A 13 -1.53 0.36 4.38
N MET A 14 -2.41 -0.59 4.67
CA MET A 14 -3.85 -0.42 4.44
C MET A 14 -4.41 0.76 5.23
N GLN A 15 -3.95 0.95 6.47
CA GLN A 15 -4.38 2.08 7.28
C GLN A 15 -3.97 3.42 6.67
N VAL A 16 -2.79 3.49 6.07
CA VAL A 16 -2.36 4.69 5.33
C VAL A 16 -3.30 4.95 4.16
N LEU A 17 -3.59 3.94 3.37
CA LEU A 17 -4.47 4.08 2.21
C LEU A 17 -5.90 4.44 2.62
N TRP A 18 -6.40 3.85 3.69
CA TRP A 18 -7.75 4.17 4.18
C TRP A 18 -7.84 5.61 4.71
N SER A 19 -6.76 6.11 5.32
CA SER A 19 -6.72 7.48 5.85
C SER A 19 -6.51 8.52 4.78
N ARG A 20 -5.59 8.27 3.87
CA ARG A 20 -5.16 9.27 2.88
C ARG A 20 -5.86 9.15 1.55
N GLY A 21 -6.37 7.96 1.23
CA GLY A 21 -6.87 7.65 -0.10
C GLY A 21 -5.72 7.27 -1.04
N PRO A 22 -5.93 7.37 -2.36
CA PRO A 22 -4.92 6.94 -3.33
C PRO A 22 -3.57 7.60 -3.09
N SER A 23 -2.52 6.79 -3.02
CA SER A 23 -1.18 7.25 -2.66
C SER A 23 -0.12 6.54 -3.49
N THR A 24 0.95 7.26 -3.79
CA THR A 24 2.13 6.69 -4.43
C THR A 24 2.93 5.87 -3.41
N VAL A 25 3.86 5.05 -3.91
CA VAL A 25 4.74 4.27 -3.03
C VAL A 25 5.51 5.19 -2.08
N ALA A 26 6.03 6.30 -2.58
CA ALA A 26 6.78 7.25 -1.76
C ALA A 26 5.90 7.87 -0.68
N GLU A 27 4.66 8.21 -1.02
CA GLU A 27 3.71 8.78 -0.05
C GLU A 27 3.37 7.77 1.05
N VAL A 28 3.16 6.50 0.67
CA VAL A 28 2.88 5.45 1.65
C VAL A 28 4.10 5.27 2.56
N ARG A 29 5.30 5.19 1.97
CA ARG A 29 6.53 5.05 2.74
C ARG A 29 6.69 6.18 3.75
N ASP A 30 6.46 7.41 3.32
CA ASP A 30 6.63 8.59 4.18
C ASP A 30 5.59 8.64 5.30
N ALA A 31 4.42 8.08 5.07
CA ALA A 31 3.35 8.05 6.07
C ALA A 31 3.53 6.94 7.11
N LEU A 32 4.35 5.92 6.81
CA LEU A 32 4.62 4.85 7.76
C LEU A 32 5.58 5.34 8.84
N THR A 33 5.36 4.85 10.06
CA THR A 33 6.22 5.21 11.20
C THR A 33 7.56 4.49 11.14
N ASP A 34 7.60 3.34 10.48
CA ASP A 34 8.81 2.56 10.34
C ASP A 34 9.61 3.03 9.12
N ASP A 35 10.92 2.99 9.26
CA ASP A 35 11.83 3.42 8.19
C ASP A 35 12.04 2.25 7.23
N LEU A 36 11.12 2.11 6.29
CA LEU A 36 11.17 1.05 5.29
C LEU A 36 11.75 1.56 3.98
N ALA A 37 12.49 0.69 3.29
CA ALA A 37 13.00 0.99 1.96
C ALA A 37 11.85 1.08 0.96
N TYR A 38 12.03 1.92 -0.05
CA TYR A 38 11.04 2.09 -1.12
C TYR A 38 10.65 0.75 -1.76
N ASN A 39 11.65 -0.08 -2.09
CA ASN A 39 11.37 -1.36 -2.74
C ASN A 39 10.59 -2.33 -1.84
N THR A 40 10.80 -2.24 -0.54
CA THR A 40 10.04 -3.05 0.42
C THR A 40 8.56 -2.67 0.39
N VAL A 41 8.27 -1.37 0.43
CA VAL A 41 6.91 -0.87 0.38
C VAL A 41 6.26 -1.21 -0.97
N LEU A 42 7.00 -1.04 -2.07
CA LEU A 42 6.52 -1.38 -3.41
C LEU A 42 6.15 -2.87 -3.50
N THR A 43 7.01 -3.74 -2.99
CA THR A 43 6.75 -5.19 -3.01
C THR A 43 5.48 -5.51 -2.23
N MET A 44 5.30 -4.90 -1.08
CA MET A 44 4.12 -5.14 -0.25
C MET A 44 2.84 -4.63 -0.92
N LEU A 45 2.89 -3.47 -1.56
CA LEU A 45 1.76 -2.95 -2.32
C LEU A 45 1.39 -3.86 -3.49
N ARG A 46 2.40 -4.43 -4.16
CA ARG A 46 2.16 -5.39 -5.25
C ARG A 46 1.52 -6.68 -4.74
N ILE A 47 1.94 -7.14 -3.58
CA ILE A 47 1.33 -8.33 -2.95
C ILE A 47 -0.13 -8.04 -2.61
N LEU A 48 -0.43 -6.88 -2.05
CA LEU A 48 -1.79 -6.47 -1.73
C LEU A 48 -2.65 -6.32 -2.99
N GLU A 49 -2.07 -5.81 -4.06
CA GLU A 49 -2.75 -5.72 -5.36
C GLU A 49 -3.06 -7.12 -5.90
N GLU A 50 -2.10 -8.02 -5.84
CA GLU A 50 -2.27 -9.40 -6.30
C GLU A 50 -3.36 -10.13 -5.53
N LYS A 51 -3.47 -9.86 -4.23
CA LYS A 51 -4.53 -10.42 -3.40
C LYS A 51 -5.89 -9.76 -3.61
N GLY A 52 -5.95 -8.68 -4.36
CA GLY A 52 -7.19 -7.96 -4.65
C GLY A 52 -7.60 -6.95 -3.59
N HIS A 53 -6.72 -6.62 -2.65
CA HIS A 53 -7.04 -5.65 -1.59
C HIS A 53 -6.80 -4.21 -2.00
N VAL A 54 -5.95 -3.98 -2.97
CA VAL A 54 -5.69 -2.64 -3.52
C VAL A 54 -5.70 -2.72 -5.04
N SER A 55 -5.94 -1.59 -5.67
CA SER A 55 -5.82 -1.45 -7.12
C SER A 55 -4.79 -0.37 -7.42
N ARG A 56 -4.22 -0.45 -8.61
CA ARG A 56 -3.22 0.50 -9.05
C ARG A 56 -3.78 1.37 -10.16
N GLU A 57 -3.61 2.67 -9.99
CA GLU A 57 -4.02 3.64 -10.99
C GLU A 57 -2.80 4.36 -11.52
N ALA A 58 -2.74 4.55 -12.83
CA ALA A 58 -1.72 5.37 -13.45
C ALA A 58 -2.08 6.84 -13.23
N ALA A 59 -1.11 7.62 -12.74
CA ALA A 59 -1.27 9.04 -12.50
C ALA A 59 -0.04 9.76 -13.06
N GLY A 60 -0.05 10.06 -14.34
CA GLY A 60 1.11 10.60 -15.01
C GLY A 60 2.24 9.57 -15.06
N ARG A 61 3.40 9.91 -14.51
CA ARG A 61 4.57 9.02 -14.45
C ARG A 61 4.57 8.13 -13.22
N ALA A 62 3.73 8.44 -12.24
CA ALA A 62 3.65 7.68 -11.01
C ALA A 62 2.40 6.81 -11.02
N HIS A 63 2.42 5.76 -10.23
CA HIS A 63 1.25 4.95 -9.96
C HIS A 63 0.78 5.21 -8.55
N ARG A 64 -0.53 5.25 -8.36
CA ARG A 64 -1.15 5.36 -7.05
C ARG A 64 -1.87 4.07 -6.73
N TYR A 65 -1.79 3.70 -5.48
CA TYR A 65 -2.48 2.53 -4.96
C TYR A 65 -3.61 2.97 -4.05
N ALA A 66 -4.71 2.29 -4.17
CA ALA A 66 -5.91 2.60 -3.36
C ALA A 66 -6.63 1.33 -2.92
#